data_c8a0e90f33bf635c113293828e58609a
#
_entry.id   c8a0e90f33bf635c113293828e58609a
#
_cell.length_a   1.000
_cell.length_b   1.000
_cell.length_c   1.000
_cell.angle_alpha   90.00
_cell.angle_beta   90.00
_cell.angle_gamma   90.00
#
_symmetry.space_group_name_H-M   'P 1'
#
loop_
_entity.id
_entity.type
_entity.pdbx_description
1 polymer ?
#
loop_
_entity_poly.entity_id
_entity_poly.type
_entity_poly.pdbx_seq_one_letter_code
_entity_poly.pdbx_strand_id
1 'polypeptide(L)'
;LNRCFGIDLNHRFNPAHRLAKQWVEEGRLGHLLFINMAMWIMNPRESSPYFQLKALHPHTVDIMRYFCGDIEAVQCFATKAPGRKIWSTAQFNMRFVNGVVGSLTGSYDIARGHPMERCEVAGTGGRFVIEDIFKQVTLYPAGSLEKIVYTEPSLFGGMRDFVDTFRDRIKRFVQQVDEGVAPEDIDGSGADGLAAQKVLAAAIESLETETVVRVG
;
A
#
# COMPACT_ATOMS: atom_id res chain seq x y z
N LEU A 1 20.49 18.25 9.68
CA LEU A 1 19.40 19.05 10.20
C LEU A 1 18.44 18.11 10.91
N ASN A 2 18.31 18.22 12.22
CA ASN A 2 17.37 17.42 13.03
C ASN A 2 15.96 18.01 12.84
N ARG A 3 15.28 17.68 11.74
CA ARG A 3 13.93 18.17 11.40
C ARG A 3 13.04 17.01 10.95
N CYS A 4 11.80 17.02 11.42
CA CYS A 4 10.79 16.09 10.98
C CYS A 4 10.45 16.33 9.49
N PHE A 5 10.44 15.27 8.71
CA PHE A 5 10.07 15.27 7.31
C PHE A 5 9.13 14.10 7.03
N GLY A 6 7.95 14.41 6.54
CA GLY A 6 6.93 13.41 6.23
C GLY A 6 6.53 13.45 4.76
N ILE A 7 6.32 12.26 4.19
CA ILE A 7 5.77 12.06 2.85
C ILE A 7 4.26 11.83 2.97
N ASP A 8 3.52 12.22 1.95
CA ASP A 8 2.08 12.03 1.92
C ASP A 8 1.69 10.60 1.52
N LEU A 9 2.07 9.64 2.36
CA LEU A 9 1.68 8.24 2.28
C LEU A 9 0.35 8.04 3.00
N ASN A 10 -0.68 8.72 2.52
CA ASN A 10 -1.95 8.94 3.20
C ASN A 10 -2.77 7.67 3.48
N HIS A 11 -2.60 6.59 2.71
CA HIS A 11 -3.41 5.36 2.85
C HIS A 11 -3.24 4.70 4.22
N ARG A 12 -2.04 4.70 4.81
CA ARG A 12 -1.81 4.11 6.15
C ARG A 12 -2.56 4.82 7.29
N PHE A 13 -3.08 6.03 7.05
CA PHE A 13 -3.75 6.83 8.08
C PHE A 13 -5.27 6.67 8.12
N ASN A 14 -5.85 5.91 7.21
CA ASN A 14 -7.28 5.64 7.26
C ASN A 14 -7.64 4.58 8.32
N PRO A 15 -8.86 4.60 8.87
CA PRO A 15 -9.27 3.70 9.95
C PRO A 15 -9.15 2.22 9.60
N ALA A 16 -9.49 1.82 8.37
CA ALA A 16 -9.42 0.43 7.95
C ALA A 16 -7.99 -0.12 7.98
N HIS A 17 -6.99 0.66 7.46
CA HIS A 17 -5.59 0.26 7.50
C HIS A 17 -5.03 0.25 8.92
N ARG A 18 -5.39 1.24 9.75
CA ARG A 18 -4.97 1.30 11.15
C ARG A 18 -5.50 0.11 11.95
N LEU A 19 -6.78 -0.21 11.79
CA LEU A 19 -7.37 -1.36 12.45
C LEU A 19 -6.73 -2.68 12.00
N ALA A 20 -6.48 -2.82 10.69
CA ALA A 20 -5.78 -3.99 10.16
C ALA A 20 -4.34 -4.09 10.70
N LYS A 21 -3.62 -2.95 10.81
CA LYS A 21 -2.28 -2.90 11.41
C LYS A 21 -2.29 -3.33 12.86
N GLN A 22 -3.25 -2.85 13.64
CA GLN A 22 -3.44 -3.28 15.01
C GLN A 22 -3.64 -4.81 15.10
N TRP A 23 -4.43 -5.41 14.21
CA TRP A 23 -4.63 -6.87 14.19
C TRP A 23 -3.33 -7.64 13.88
N VAL A 24 -2.47 -7.09 13.02
CA VAL A 24 -1.13 -7.66 12.76
C VAL A 24 -0.27 -7.59 14.02
N GLU A 25 -0.22 -6.43 14.68
CA GLU A 25 0.57 -6.17 15.89
C GLU A 25 0.09 -6.98 17.10
N GLU A 26 -1.23 -7.21 17.21
CA GLU A 26 -1.83 -8.09 18.21
C GLU A 26 -1.60 -9.59 17.92
N GLY A 27 -0.96 -9.93 16.80
CA GLY A 27 -0.68 -11.31 16.41
C GLY A 27 -1.89 -12.10 15.93
N ARG A 28 -3.01 -11.46 15.59
CA ARG A 28 -4.25 -12.16 15.16
C ARG A 28 -4.07 -12.96 13.86
N LEU A 29 -3.11 -12.59 13.04
CA LEU A 29 -2.80 -13.31 11.81
C LEU A 29 -1.76 -14.41 12.02
N GLY A 30 -1.14 -14.52 13.21
CA GLY A 30 -0.04 -15.43 13.46
C GLY A 30 1.19 -15.10 12.59
N HIS A 31 1.87 -16.12 12.08
CA HIS A 31 2.98 -15.92 11.14
C HIS A 31 2.46 -15.50 9.77
N LEU A 32 2.88 -14.33 9.28
CA LEU A 32 2.45 -13.80 7.98
C LEU A 32 3.02 -14.64 6.84
N LEU A 33 2.21 -14.91 5.84
CA LEU A 33 2.53 -15.76 4.69
C LEU A 33 2.57 -14.98 3.40
N PHE A 34 1.54 -14.20 3.11
CA PHE A 34 1.48 -13.41 1.88
C PHE A 34 0.69 -12.12 2.02
N ILE A 35 0.95 -11.21 1.07
CA ILE A 35 0.16 -10.02 0.80
C ILE A 35 -0.17 -9.91 -0.69
N ASN A 36 -1.44 -9.70 -1.02
CA ASN A 36 -1.90 -9.40 -2.36
C ASN A 36 -2.51 -8.00 -2.40
N MET A 37 -2.09 -7.19 -3.35
CA MET A 37 -2.59 -5.84 -3.49
C MET A 37 -2.94 -5.53 -4.95
N ALA A 38 -4.02 -4.80 -5.13
CA ALA A 38 -4.43 -4.28 -6.43
C ALA A 38 -4.78 -2.80 -6.29
N MET A 39 -4.32 -1.98 -7.23
CA MET A 39 -4.70 -0.58 -7.31
C MET A 39 -4.81 -0.14 -8.76
N TRP A 40 -5.97 0.37 -9.13
CA TRP A 40 -6.22 0.86 -10.46
C TRP A 40 -7.10 2.11 -10.47
N ILE A 41 -6.77 3.02 -11.35
CA ILE A 41 -7.50 4.26 -11.57
C ILE A 41 -7.27 4.72 -13.02
N MET A 42 -8.32 5.15 -13.70
CA MET A 42 -8.17 5.74 -15.02
C MET A 42 -7.35 7.04 -14.92
N ASN A 43 -6.18 7.08 -15.56
CA ASN A 43 -5.34 8.26 -15.63
C ASN A 43 -4.71 8.41 -17.02
N PRO A 44 -5.09 9.45 -17.79
CA PRO A 44 -4.59 9.66 -19.16
C PRO A 44 -3.18 10.29 -19.21
N ARG A 45 -2.58 10.67 -18.07
CA ARG A 45 -1.27 11.35 -18.05
C ARG A 45 -0.15 10.41 -18.46
N GLU A 46 0.81 10.92 -19.21
CA GLU A 46 1.94 10.19 -19.80
C GLU A 46 3.23 10.99 -19.74
N SER A 47 3.63 11.48 -18.57
CA SER A 47 4.81 12.35 -18.41
C SER A 47 6.15 11.61 -18.55
N SER A 48 6.18 10.28 -18.39
CA SER A 48 7.37 9.45 -18.61
C SER A 48 6.96 8.00 -18.89
N PRO A 49 7.83 7.16 -19.52
CA PRO A 49 7.50 5.75 -19.80
C PRO A 49 7.05 4.95 -18.58
N TYR A 50 7.55 5.29 -17.38
CA TYR A 50 7.27 4.61 -16.10
C TYR A 50 6.36 5.44 -15.19
N PHE A 51 5.59 6.37 -15.75
CA PHE A 51 4.77 7.29 -14.94
C PHE A 51 3.78 6.55 -14.03
N GLN A 52 3.14 5.49 -14.53
CA GLN A 52 2.21 4.69 -13.75
C GLN A 52 2.90 4.09 -12.51
N LEU A 53 4.09 3.49 -12.68
CA LEU A 53 4.85 2.88 -11.59
C LEU A 53 5.26 3.94 -10.55
N LYS A 54 5.83 5.05 -11.01
CA LYS A 54 6.41 6.09 -10.14
C LYS A 54 5.37 6.97 -9.43
N ALA A 55 4.20 7.17 -10.03
CA ALA A 55 3.19 8.08 -9.50
C ALA A 55 2.09 7.38 -8.71
N LEU A 56 1.74 6.11 -9.05
CA LEU A 56 0.68 5.38 -8.38
C LEU A 56 1.22 4.52 -7.23
N HIS A 57 2.31 3.79 -7.48
CA HIS A 57 2.76 2.72 -6.60
C HIS A 57 3.62 3.10 -5.39
N PRO A 58 4.06 4.34 -5.15
CA PRO A 58 4.57 4.71 -3.83
C PRO A 58 3.58 4.39 -2.71
N HIS A 59 2.29 4.64 -2.92
CA HIS A 59 1.24 4.36 -1.94
C HIS A 59 1.07 2.85 -1.68
N THR A 60 0.99 2.04 -2.74
CA THR A 60 0.76 0.60 -2.61
C THR A 60 1.97 -0.13 -2.04
N VAL A 61 3.18 0.21 -2.48
CA VAL A 61 4.43 -0.35 -1.93
C VAL A 61 4.58 0.02 -0.46
N ASP A 62 4.22 1.26 -0.10
CA ASP A 62 4.21 1.70 1.29
C ASP A 62 3.25 0.87 2.15
N ILE A 63 2.03 0.63 1.70
CA ILE A 63 1.07 -0.22 2.41
C ILE A 63 1.57 -1.66 2.53
N MET A 64 2.17 -2.22 1.49
CA MET A 64 2.74 -3.55 1.56
C MET A 64 3.85 -3.63 2.60
N ARG A 65 4.74 -2.62 2.65
CA ARG A 65 5.77 -2.51 3.69
C ARG A 65 5.18 -2.26 5.08
N TYR A 66 4.15 -1.45 5.18
CA TYR A 66 3.47 -1.14 6.44
C TYR A 66 2.93 -2.40 7.14
N PHE A 67 2.40 -3.37 6.38
CA PHE A 67 1.90 -4.62 6.95
C PHE A 67 2.98 -5.70 7.09
N CYS A 68 3.87 -5.83 6.13
CA CYS A 68 4.74 -6.99 6.00
C CYS A 68 6.24 -6.70 6.17
N GLY A 69 6.63 -5.44 6.37
CA GLY A 69 8.04 -5.06 6.52
C GLY A 69 8.76 -4.84 5.18
N ASP A 70 10.08 -4.82 5.20
CA ASP A 70 10.88 -4.45 4.04
C ASP A 70 10.88 -5.51 2.93
N ILE A 71 10.88 -5.03 1.68
CA ILE A 71 10.91 -5.86 0.47
C ILE A 71 12.36 -6.11 0.08
N GLU A 72 12.74 -7.37 -0.06
CA GLU A 72 14.09 -7.81 -0.41
C GLU A 72 14.33 -7.87 -1.92
N ALA A 73 13.34 -8.33 -2.67
CA ALA A 73 13.46 -8.55 -4.11
C ALA A 73 12.12 -8.37 -4.83
N VAL A 74 12.19 -7.96 -6.08
CA VAL A 74 11.03 -7.75 -6.96
C VAL A 74 11.27 -8.29 -8.35
N GLN A 75 10.21 -8.82 -8.96
CA GLN A 75 10.07 -9.11 -10.38
C GLN A 75 8.89 -8.31 -10.92
N CYS A 76 9.05 -7.64 -12.05
CA CYS A 76 8.02 -6.80 -12.65
C CYS A 76 7.77 -7.20 -14.11
N PHE A 77 6.49 -7.32 -14.45
CA PHE A 77 6.00 -7.39 -15.82
C PHE A 77 5.04 -6.23 -16.06
N ALA A 78 5.05 -5.68 -17.26
CA ALA A 78 4.15 -4.59 -17.61
C ALA A 78 3.65 -4.69 -19.03
N THR A 79 2.52 -4.05 -19.31
CA THR A 79 1.94 -3.92 -20.63
C THR A 79 1.48 -2.49 -20.87
N LYS A 80 1.24 -2.17 -22.15
CA LYS A 80 0.65 -0.90 -22.59
C LYS A 80 -0.70 -1.19 -23.18
N ALA A 81 -1.74 -0.52 -22.70
CA ALA A 81 -3.03 -0.59 -23.39
C ALA A 81 -2.91 0.03 -24.80
N PRO A 82 -3.78 -0.36 -25.75
CA PRO A 82 -3.76 0.20 -27.10
C PRO A 82 -3.76 1.73 -27.10
N GLY A 83 -2.82 2.34 -27.81
CA GLY A 83 -2.66 3.80 -27.89
C GLY A 83 -1.86 4.46 -26.75
N ARG A 84 -1.47 3.71 -25.73
CA ARG A 84 -0.65 4.24 -24.63
C ARG A 84 0.84 4.27 -24.99
N LYS A 85 1.52 5.32 -24.57
CA LYS A 85 2.98 5.46 -24.73
C LYS A 85 3.76 4.97 -23.51
N ILE A 86 3.11 4.93 -22.33
CA ILE A 86 3.68 4.49 -21.07
C ILE A 86 3.39 3.02 -20.79
N TRP A 87 4.14 2.40 -19.89
CA TRP A 87 3.76 1.16 -19.23
C TRP A 87 2.58 1.46 -18.30
N SER A 88 1.36 1.18 -18.76
CA SER A 88 0.13 1.65 -18.14
C SER A 88 -0.52 0.65 -17.20
N THR A 89 -0.12 -0.63 -17.31
CA THR A 89 -0.51 -1.70 -16.39
C THR A 89 0.73 -2.51 -16.04
N ALA A 90 0.96 -2.74 -14.75
CA ALA A 90 2.11 -3.49 -14.26
C ALA A 90 1.69 -4.49 -13.18
N GLN A 91 2.41 -5.62 -13.13
CA GLN A 91 2.30 -6.61 -12.09
C GLN A 91 3.68 -6.86 -11.48
N PHE A 92 3.71 -6.90 -10.15
CA PHE A 92 4.92 -7.14 -9.36
C PHE A 92 4.76 -8.41 -8.56
N ASN A 93 5.79 -9.23 -8.53
CA ASN A 93 5.99 -10.30 -7.55
C ASN A 93 7.12 -9.90 -6.62
N MET A 94 6.94 -10.05 -5.32
CA MET A 94 7.86 -9.54 -4.31
C MET A 94 8.18 -10.62 -3.28
N ARG A 95 9.40 -10.57 -2.75
CA ARG A 95 9.81 -11.28 -1.54
C ARG A 95 10.23 -10.28 -0.50
N PHE A 96 9.72 -10.45 0.71
CA PHE A 96 10.06 -9.63 1.88
C PHE A 96 11.23 -10.23 2.64
N VAL A 97 11.94 -9.39 3.39
CA VAL A 97 13.10 -9.80 4.20
C VAL A 97 12.74 -10.90 5.21
N ASN A 98 11.52 -10.87 5.75
CA ASN A 98 11.01 -11.86 6.71
C ASN A 98 10.43 -13.13 6.06
N GLY A 99 10.57 -13.29 4.74
CA GLY A 99 10.09 -14.47 4.01
C GLY A 99 8.66 -14.40 3.49
N VAL A 100 7.88 -13.37 3.83
CA VAL A 100 6.55 -13.13 3.25
C VAL A 100 6.70 -12.95 1.73
N VAL A 101 5.74 -13.44 0.97
CA VAL A 101 5.65 -13.20 -0.47
C VAL A 101 4.51 -12.25 -0.79
N GLY A 102 4.64 -11.46 -1.85
CA GLY A 102 3.62 -10.49 -2.22
C GLY A 102 3.40 -10.36 -3.71
N SER A 103 2.20 -9.96 -4.08
CA SER A 103 1.87 -9.55 -5.44
C SER A 103 1.15 -8.20 -5.44
N LEU A 104 1.41 -7.42 -6.48
CA LEU A 104 0.76 -6.14 -6.71
C LEU A 104 0.38 -6.02 -8.19
N THR A 105 -0.89 -5.75 -8.47
CA THR A 105 -1.36 -5.39 -9.82
C THR A 105 -1.81 -3.94 -9.83
N GLY A 106 -1.24 -3.14 -10.73
CA GLY A 106 -1.59 -1.74 -10.88
C GLY A 106 -1.92 -1.34 -12.30
N SER A 107 -2.92 -0.45 -12.49
CA SER A 107 -3.31 -0.02 -13.82
C SER A 107 -3.80 1.42 -13.84
N TYR A 108 -3.46 2.13 -14.92
CA TYR A 108 -4.04 3.43 -15.27
C TYR A 108 -5.12 3.34 -16.36
N ASP A 109 -5.51 2.12 -16.75
CA ASP A 109 -6.45 1.89 -17.85
C ASP A 109 -7.82 1.38 -17.41
N ILE A 110 -8.02 1.16 -16.09
CA ILE A 110 -9.28 0.64 -15.57
C ILE A 110 -10.22 1.81 -15.26
N ALA A 111 -11.40 1.78 -15.88
CA ALA A 111 -12.42 2.81 -15.72
C ALA A 111 -13.02 2.83 -14.31
N ARG A 112 -13.61 3.96 -13.93
CA ARG A 112 -14.33 4.11 -12.65
C ARG A 112 -15.55 3.19 -12.58
N GLY A 113 -16.03 2.92 -11.38
CA GLY A 113 -17.22 2.11 -11.12
C GLY A 113 -16.93 0.76 -10.47
N HIS A 114 -15.70 0.53 -10.03
CA HIS A 114 -15.23 -0.64 -9.28
C HIS A 114 -14.35 -0.18 -8.10
N PRO A 115 -14.07 -1.04 -7.11
CA PRO A 115 -13.12 -0.75 -6.05
C PRO A 115 -11.76 -0.32 -6.62
N MET A 116 -11.25 0.83 -6.15
CA MET A 116 -9.98 1.38 -6.64
C MET A 116 -8.78 0.62 -6.08
N GLU A 117 -8.87 0.19 -4.84
CA GLU A 117 -7.80 -0.51 -4.15
C GLU A 117 -8.35 -1.69 -3.36
N ARG A 118 -7.62 -2.79 -3.40
CA ARG A 118 -7.86 -3.96 -2.55
C ARG A 118 -6.53 -4.44 -1.97
N CYS A 119 -6.51 -4.67 -0.66
CA CYS A 119 -5.35 -5.24 0.04
C CYS A 119 -5.79 -6.47 0.84
N GLU A 120 -5.09 -7.58 0.67
CA GLU A 120 -5.31 -8.82 1.41
C GLU A 120 -4.00 -9.28 2.03
N VAL A 121 -4.00 -9.50 3.35
CA VAL A 121 -2.86 -10.07 4.08
C VAL A 121 -3.32 -11.34 4.78
N ALA A 122 -2.53 -12.40 4.66
CA ALA A 122 -2.83 -13.69 5.27
C ALA A 122 -1.64 -14.23 6.05
N GLY A 123 -1.96 -14.92 7.12
CA GLY A 123 -1.04 -15.63 7.99
C GLY A 123 -1.66 -16.90 8.55
N THR A 124 -0.93 -17.61 9.40
CA THR A 124 -1.35 -18.88 9.98
C THR A 124 -2.53 -18.76 10.94
N GLY A 125 -2.77 -17.59 11.53
CA GLY A 125 -3.85 -17.31 12.47
C GLY A 125 -5.10 -16.70 11.82
N GLY A 126 -5.04 -16.34 10.53
CA GLY A 126 -6.17 -15.73 9.82
C GLY A 126 -5.72 -14.85 8.66
N ARG A 127 -6.68 -14.15 8.08
CA ARG A 127 -6.43 -13.18 7.03
C ARG A 127 -7.36 -11.99 7.16
N PHE A 128 -6.94 -10.83 6.66
CA PHE A 128 -7.85 -9.71 6.45
C PHE A 128 -7.89 -9.27 4.99
N VAL A 129 -8.98 -8.60 4.64
CA VAL A 129 -9.18 -7.95 3.35
C VAL A 129 -9.65 -6.52 3.60
N ILE A 130 -8.94 -5.55 3.04
CA ILE A 130 -9.37 -4.15 2.96
C ILE A 130 -9.89 -3.91 1.54
N GLU A 131 -11.06 -3.31 1.44
CA GLU A 131 -11.67 -2.98 0.15
C GLU A 131 -11.88 -1.47 0.03
N ASP A 132 -11.50 -0.96 -1.14
CA ASP A 132 -11.67 0.43 -1.56
C ASP A 132 -11.07 1.43 -0.55
N ILE A 133 -9.81 1.19 -0.17
CA ILE A 133 -8.95 2.00 0.71
C ILE A 133 -9.51 2.13 2.13
N PHE A 134 -10.69 2.72 2.31
CA PHE A 134 -11.23 3.10 3.62
C PHE A 134 -12.62 2.55 3.90
N LYS A 135 -13.29 1.96 2.91
CA LYS A 135 -14.71 1.61 3.07
C LYS A 135 -14.95 0.43 3.99
N GLN A 136 -14.13 -0.59 3.88
CA GLN A 136 -14.33 -1.81 4.67
C GLN A 136 -13.01 -2.52 4.93
N VAL A 137 -12.88 -3.11 6.12
CA VAL A 137 -11.93 -4.18 6.39
C VAL A 137 -12.64 -5.36 7.05
N THR A 138 -12.32 -6.56 6.58
CA THR A 138 -12.86 -7.82 7.12
C THR A 138 -11.72 -8.71 7.60
N LEU A 139 -11.77 -9.14 8.87
CA LEU A 139 -10.88 -10.15 9.42
C LEU A 139 -11.60 -11.51 9.39
N TYR A 140 -10.90 -12.52 8.90
CA TYR A 140 -11.30 -13.93 8.88
C TYR A 140 -10.35 -14.72 9.78
N PRO A 141 -10.69 -14.97 11.07
CA PRO A 141 -9.85 -15.75 11.96
C PRO A 141 -9.74 -17.20 11.49
N ALA A 142 -8.56 -17.81 11.65
CA ALA A 142 -8.38 -19.23 11.32
C ALA A 142 -9.24 -20.11 12.25
N GLY A 143 -9.85 -21.15 11.67
CA GLY A 143 -10.67 -22.10 12.43
C GLY A 143 -12.03 -21.56 12.90
N SER A 144 -12.42 -20.35 12.53
CA SER A 144 -13.72 -19.77 12.86
C SER A 144 -14.63 -19.71 11.64
N LEU A 145 -15.94 -19.92 11.86
CA LEU A 145 -16.99 -19.63 10.87
C LEU A 145 -17.46 -18.16 10.94
N GLU A 146 -17.04 -17.43 11.97
CA GLU A 146 -17.36 -16.01 12.14
C GLU A 146 -16.28 -15.13 11.52
N LYS A 147 -16.67 -13.93 11.13
CA LYS A 147 -15.78 -12.88 10.64
C LYS A 147 -16.05 -11.57 11.37
N ILE A 148 -15.02 -10.74 11.51
CA ILE A 148 -15.14 -9.39 12.05
C ILE A 148 -15.13 -8.41 10.89
N VAL A 149 -16.16 -7.59 10.76
CA VAL A 149 -16.29 -6.59 9.71
C VAL A 149 -16.32 -5.19 10.32
N TYR A 150 -15.42 -4.35 9.88
CA TYR A 150 -15.51 -2.91 10.08
C TYR A 150 -15.95 -2.27 8.76
N THR A 151 -16.97 -1.44 8.83
CA THR A 151 -17.39 -0.57 7.73
C THR A 151 -17.45 0.87 8.23
N GLU A 152 -17.11 1.82 7.39
CA GLU A 152 -17.20 3.24 7.74
C GLU A 152 -18.66 3.59 8.06
N PRO A 153 -18.96 4.15 9.26
CA PRO A 153 -20.33 4.47 9.66
C PRO A 153 -20.87 5.64 8.83
N SER A 154 -22.04 5.45 8.24
CA SER A 154 -22.68 6.45 7.37
C SER A 154 -23.77 7.29 8.05
N LEU A 155 -24.14 6.98 9.32
CA LEU A 155 -25.41 7.48 9.87
C LEU A 155 -25.33 8.85 10.55
N PHE A 156 -24.24 9.23 11.22
CA PHE A 156 -24.21 10.47 12.02
C PHE A 156 -22.95 11.32 11.89
N GLY A 157 -22.03 11.00 11.00
CA GLY A 157 -20.74 11.65 10.92
C GLY A 157 -20.36 12.24 9.56
N GLY A 158 -21.27 12.22 8.61
CA GLY A 158 -20.89 12.44 7.21
C GLY A 158 -20.09 11.25 6.68
N MET A 159 -20.21 10.94 5.42
CA MET A 159 -19.36 9.92 4.79
C MET A 159 -17.93 10.47 4.71
N ARG A 160 -16.95 9.70 5.20
CA ARG A 160 -15.55 9.97 4.91
C ARG A 160 -15.34 9.81 3.40
N ASP A 161 -14.52 10.67 2.84
CA ASP A 161 -14.08 10.56 1.46
C ASP A 161 -12.55 10.40 1.38
N PHE A 162 -12.05 10.28 0.16
CA PHE A 162 -10.62 10.12 -0.04
C PHE A 162 -9.79 11.33 0.47
N VAL A 163 -10.40 12.52 0.50
CA VAL A 163 -9.73 13.76 0.98
C VAL A 163 -9.46 13.69 2.49
N ASP A 164 -10.28 12.98 3.24
CA ASP A 164 -10.06 12.80 4.69
C ASP A 164 -8.76 12.07 5.00
N THR A 165 -8.28 11.19 4.13
CA THR A 165 -7.00 10.48 4.32
C THR A 165 -5.81 11.45 4.35
N PHE A 166 -5.83 12.50 3.52
CA PHE A 166 -4.83 13.58 3.53
C PHE A 166 -4.92 14.41 4.81
N ARG A 167 -6.14 14.73 5.24
CA ARG A 167 -6.36 15.46 6.50
C ARG A 167 -5.84 14.68 7.70
N ASP A 168 -6.12 13.38 7.77
CA ASP A 168 -5.65 12.51 8.84
C ASP A 168 -4.13 12.39 8.83
N ARG A 169 -3.51 12.32 7.65
CA ARG A 169 -2.05 12.32 7.49
C ARG A 169 -1.44 13.61 8.06
N ILE A 170 -1.96 14.76 7.70
CA ILE A 170 -1.46 16.06 8.18
C ILE A 170 -1.65 16.19 9.69
N LYS A 171 -2.84 15.84 10.21
CA LYS A 171 -3.11 15.86 11.66
C LYS A 171 -2.13 14.99 12.42
N ARG A 172 -1.88 13.75 11.95
CA ARG A 172 -0.94 12.84 12.62
C ARG A 172 0.48 13.38 12.59
N PHE A 173 0.93 13.95 11.47
CA PHE A 173 2.25 14.56 11.38
C PHE A 173 2.44 15.69 12.39
N VAL A 174 1.49 16.64 12.44
CA VAL A 174 1.53 17.76 13.39
C VAL A 174 1.53 17.23 14.82
N GLN A 175 0.69 16.25 15.15
CA GLN A 175 0.64 15.64 16.47
C GLN A 175 1.97 14.98 16.85
N GLN A 176 2.60 14.22 15.96
CA GLN A 176 3.89 13.58 16.24
C GLN A 176 5.02 14.60 16.44
N VAL A 177 5.00 15.70 15.70
CA VAL A 177 5.95 16.81 15.91
C VAL A 177 5.73 17.47 17.27
N ASP A 178 4.49 17.69 17.67
CA ASP A 178 4.13 18.29 18.97
C ASP A 178 4.44 17.35 20.15
N GLU A 179 4.28 16.03 19.95
CA GLU A 179 4.67 14.98 20.89
C GLU A 179 6.20 14.80 21.01
N GLY A 180 6.98 15.46 20.15
CA GLY A 180 8.45 15.34 20.13
C GLY A 180 8.96 14.00 19.61
N VAL A 181 8.19 13.34 18.73
CA VAL A 181 8.63 12.08 18.10
C VAL A 181 9.90 12.33 17.30
N ALA A 182 10.87 11.42 17.38
CA ALA A 182 12.14 11.55 16.67
C ALA A 182 11.88 11.58 15.13
N PRO A 183 12.66 12.36 14.36
CA PRO A 183 12.44 12.53 12.91
C PRO A 183 12.41 11.23 12.14
N GLU A 184 13.19 10.22 12.54
CA GLU A 184 13.24 8.89 11.95
C GLU A 184 12.01 8.03 12.26
N ASP A 185 11.29 8.31 13.36
CA ASP A 185 10.13 7.56 13.84
C ASP A 185 8.79 8.18 13.39
N ILE A 186 8.83 9.26 12.62
CA ILE A 186 7.62 9.87 12.05
C ILE A 186 6.94 8.87 11.11
N ASP A 187 5.66 8.61 11.34
CA ASP A 187 4.83 7.79 10.44
C ASP A 187 4.82 8.36 9.02
N GLY A 188 5.16 7.55 8.01
CA GLY A 188 5.31 8.04 6.64
C GLY A 188 6.44 9.04 6.51
N SER A 189 7.59 8.73 7.11
CA SER A 189 8.81 9.54 7.08
C SER A 189 9.41 9.64 5.67
N GLY A 190 10.42 10.51 5.52
CA GLY A 190 11.24 10.54 4.32
C GLY A 190 11.95 9.21 4.06
N ALA A 191 12.30 8.46 5.11
CA ALA A 191 12.87 7.11 4.99
C ALA A 191 11.87 6.11 4.40
N ASP A 192 10.59 6.15 4.83
CA ASP A 192 9.52 5.34 4.24
C ASP A 192 9.34 5.63 2.75
N GLY A 193 9.32 6.92 2.39
CA GLY A 193 9.21 7.33 0.99
C GLY A 193 10.40 6.87 0.15
N LEU A 194 11.62 6.97 0.68
CA LEU A 194 12.84 6.50 0.01
C LEU A 194 12.81 4.97 -0.18
N ALA A 195 12.40 4.23 0.84
CA ALA A 195 12.30 2.78 0.75
C ALA A 195 11.28 2.33 -0.31
N ALA A 196 10.12 2.99 -0.39
CA ALA A 196 9.16 2.74 -1.47
C ALA A 196 9.75 3.03 -2.86
N GLN A 197 10.48 4.15 -3.00
CA GLN A 197 11.13 4.50 -4.29
C GLN A 197 12.24 3.52 -4.69
N LYS A 198 13.00 2.95 -3.74
CA LYS A 198 14.00 1.91 -4.02
C LYS A 198 13.34 0.66 -4.60
N VAL A 199 12.22 0.22 -4.04
CA VAL A 199 11.44 -0.90 -4.59
C VAL A 199 10.98 -0.63 -6.02
N LEU A 200 10.49 0.59 -6.30
CA LEU A 200 10.03 0.96 -7.64
C LEU A 200 11.18 1.09 -8.63
N ALA A 201 12.35 1.55 -8.19
CA ALA A 201 13.56 1.56 -9.04
C ALA A 201 13.98 0.12 -9.41
N ALA A 202 14.02 -0.79 -8.43
CA ALA A 202 14.30 -2.21 -8.68
C ALA A 202 13.22 -2.87 -9.57
N ALA A 203 11.94 -2.48 -9.45
CA ALA A 203 10.89 -2.97 -10.31
C ALA A 203 11.03 -2.50 -11.78
N ILE A 204 11.47 -1.26 -11.99
CA ILE A 204 11.77 -0.74 -13.32
C ILE A 204 12.99 -1.48 -13.92
N GLU A 205 14.06 -1.65 -13.16
CA GLU A 205 15.21 -2.44 -13.57
C GLU A 205 14.82 -3.89 -13.92
N SER A 206 13.98 -4.51 -13.10
CA SER A 206 13.44 -5.85 -13.37
C SER A 206 12.66 -5.91 -14.68
N LEU A 207 11.83 -4.90 -14.96
CA LEU A 207 11.09 -4.81 -16.23
C LEU A 207 12.01 -4.64 -17.43
N GLU A 208 13.10 -3.88 -17.30
CA GLU A 208 14.06 -3.61 -18.38
C GLU A 208 14.98 -4.81 -18.63
N THR A 209 15.35 -5.54 -17.58
CA THR A 209 16.29 -6.67 -17.66
C THR A 209 15.62 -8.04 -17.72
N GLU A 210 14.31 -8.10 -17.53
CA GLU A 210 13.52 -9.35 -17.46
C GLU A 210 14.01 -10.32 -16.36
N THR A 211 14.60 -9.78 -15.29
CA THR A 211 15.18 -10.56 -14.18
C THR A 211 14.53 -10.21 -12.84
N VAL A 212 14.78 -11.04 -11.81
CA VAL A 212 14.49 -10.68 -10.42
C VAL A 212 15.60 -9.75 -9.93
N VAL A 213 15.22 -8.58 -9.39
CA VAL A 213 16.16 -7.57 -8.87
C VAL A 213 16.05 -7.46 -7.36
N ARG A 214 17.19 -7.38 -6.66
CA ARG A 214 17.25 -7.09 -5.23
C ARG A 214 17.06 -5.60 -4.99
N VAL A 215 16.32 -5.28 -3.94
CA VAL A 215 16.14 -3.90 -3.49
C VAL A 215 17.38 -3.47 -2.70
N GLY A 216 18.03 -2.41 -3.17
CA GLY A 216 19.28 -1.86 -2.61
C GLY A 216 19.09 -0.85 -1.46
#